data_6dabe2ddb1d9195efb9aa203bb5a7bf5
#
_entry.id   6dabe2ddb1d9195efb9aa203bb5a7bf5
#
_cell.length_a   1.000
_cell.length_b   1.000
_cell.length_c   1.000
_cell.angle_alpha   90.00
_cell.angle_beta   90.00
_cell.angle_gamma   90.00
#
_symmetry.space_group_name_H-M   'P 1'
#
loop_
_entity.id
_entity.type
_entity.pdbx_description
1 polymer ?
#
loop_
_entity_poly.entity_id
_entity_poly.type
_entity_poly.pdbx_seq_one_letter_code
_entity_poly.pdbx_strand_id
1 'polypeptide(L)'
;IPMKWLSHWWFLPPLVLSLVPLVLDRELWVLWLVDAILVVFCYVGYRWLFRLRSEVVDENTDLTVALTRLRRYNWGKTWLWIAWATGFFNLGLCLTMEWFWGAMAVTLVYGVVVVVAAMGIEFRVRRAQERLTADSGKDFYVDEDDQWIWGMFYYNPNDKRLVVNNRTGVNTTFNMAKRGAQIFMGLTALIMLALPLVGVWLMHEEAISVELTVTETAVVARHSGTEYEVPFEDIDSAELLTERPDSSRVAGTAMESVSKGRYKNDEWGRFTC
;
A
#
# COMPACT_ATOMS: atom_id res chain seq x y z
N ILE A 1 28.95 14.00 -2.62
CA ILE A 1 29.69 12.80 -3.05
C ILE A 1 29.16 12.42 -4.42
N PRO A 2 29.93 12.45 -5.49
CA PRO A 2 29.46 12.04 -6.80
C PRO A 2 29.07 10.56 -6.76
N MET A 3 27.82 10.27 -7.01
CA MET A 3 27.30 8.90 -7.13
C MET A 3 26.97 8.62 -8.59
N LYS A 4 27.24 7.38 -9.01
CA LYS A 4 26.71 6.89 -10.26
C LYS A 4 25.23 6.57 -10.04
N TRP A 5 24.34 7.46 -10.44
CA TRP A 5 22.90 7.30 -10.29
C TRP A 5 22.37 6.29 -11.31
N LEU A 6 21.33 5.54 -10.87
CA LEU A 6 20.50 4.80 -11.82
C LEU A 6 19.77 5.82 -12.70
N SER A 7 19.65 5.51 -14.00
CA SER A 7 18.90 6.36 -14.91
C SER A 7 17.44 6.47 -14.49
N HIS A 8 16.89 7.68 -14.50
CA HIS A 8 15.50 7.94 -14.19
C HIS A 8 14.54 7.24 -15.16
N TRP A 9 14.98 7.03 -16.39
CA TRP A 9 14.21 6.35 -17.43
C TRP A 9 13.83 4.92 -17.08
N TRP A 10 14.55 4.26 -16.16
CA TRP A 10 14.21 2.92 -15.69
C TRP A 10 12.93 2.86 -14.85
N PHE A 11 12.44 3.99 -14.34
CA PHE A 11 11.16 4.08 -13.62
C PHE A 11 9.98 4.34 -14.55
N LEU A 12 10.21 4.73 -15.81
CA LEU A 12 9.13 5.00 -16.75
C LEU A 12 8.38 3.73 -17.19
N PRO A 13 9.05 2.61 -17.56
CA PRO A 13 8.34 1.40 -17.95
C PRO A 13 7.41 0.84 -16.86
N PRO A 14 7.82 0.70 -15.57
CA PRO A 14 6.89 0.24 -14.54
C PRO A 14 5.73 1.21 -14.31
N LEU A 15 5.93 2.51 -14.49
CA LEU A 15 4.83 3.47 -14.42
C LEU A 15 3.85 3.26 -15.58
N VAL A 16 4.33 3.07 -16.79
CA VAL A 16 3.48 2.76 -17.95
C VAL A 16 2.72 1.46 -17.72
N LEU A 17 3.40 0.41 -17.24
CA LEU A 17 2.75 -0.88 -16.92
C LEU A 17 1.63 -0.72 -15.88
N SER A 18 1.83 0.11 -14.86
CA SER A 18 0.81 0.35 -13.83
C SER A 18 -0.37 1.19 -14.32
N LEU A 19 -0.21 1.93 -15.42
CA LEU A 19 -1.28 2.72 -16.03
C LEU A 19 -2.09 1.94 -17.08
N VAL A 20 -1.57 0.82 -17.59
CA VAL A 20 -2.27 -0.03 -18.56
C VAL A 20 -3.67 -0.47 -18.07
N PRO A 21 -3.86 -0.90 -16.82
CA PRO A 21 -5.17 -1.26 -16.29
C PRO A 21 -6.20 -0.13 -16.35
N LEU A 22 -5.80 1.13 -16.24
CA LEU A 22 -6.73 2.28 -16.40
C LEU A 22 -7.39 2.32 -17.78
N VAL A 23 -6.73 1.76 -18.80
CA VAL A 23 -7.27 1.69 -20.17
C VAL A 23 -8.11 0.44 -20.35
N LEU A 24 -7.68 -0.69 -19.77
CA LEU A 24 -8.34 -1.99 -19.89
C LEU A 24 -9.61 -2.08 -19.04
N ASP A 25 -9.56 -1.55 -17.83
CA ASP A 25 -10.65 -1.57 -16.87
C ASP A 25 -10.87 -0.17 -16.27
N ARG A 26 -11.80 0.57 -16.84
CA ARG A 26 -12.15 1.92 -16.40
C ARG A 26 -13.05 1.94 -15.17
N GLU A 27 -13.65 0.84 -14.80
CA GLU A 27 -14.61 0.77 -13.69
C GLU A 27 -13.87 0.89 -12.34
N LEU A 28 -12.71 0.29 -12.23
CA LEU A 28 -11.87 0.31 -11.03
C LEU A 28 -10.72 1.33 -11.11
N TRP A 29 -10.91 2.42 -11.84
CA TRP A 29 -9.87 3.42 -12.09
C TRP A 29 -9.18 3.94 -10.80
N VAL A 30 -9.92 4.03 -9.68
CA VAL A 30 -9.36 4.47 -8.39
C VAL A 30 -8.30 3.49 -7.89
N LEU A 31 -8.55 2.17 -7.99
CA LEU A 31 -7.61 1.14 -7.59
C LEU A 31 -6.34 1.22 -8.44
N TRP A 32 -6.50 1.29 -9.76
CA TRP A 32 -5.36 1.39 -10.67
C TRP A 32 -4.54 2.66 -10.49
N LEU A 33 -5.21 3.77 -10.17
CA LEU A 33 -4.54 5.02 -9.87
C LEU A 33 -3.72 4.93 -8.59
N VAL A 34 -4.25 4.32 -7.52
CA VAL A 34 -3.53 4.09 -6.27
C VAL A 34 -2.26 3.29 -6.51
N ASP A 35 -2.34 2.22 -7.29
CA ASP A 35 -1.17 1.40 -7.61
C ASP A 35 -0.14 2.15 -8.47
N ALA A 36 -0.58 2.98 -9.41
CA ALA A 36 0.33 3.86 -10.15
C ALA A 36 1.05 4.87 -9.23
N ILE A 37 0.34 5.40 -8.22
CA ILE A 37 0.93 6.27 -7.20
C ILE A 37 2.00 5.54 -6.40
N LEU A 38 1.86 4.23 -6.13
CA LEU A 38 2.91 3.44 -5.47
C LEU A 38 4.20 3.39 -6.29
N VAL A 39 4.12 3.29 -7.62
CA VAL A 39 5.31 3.37 -8.49
C VAL A 39 5.97 4.74 -8.40
N VAL A 40 5.17 5.81 -8.40
CA VAL A 40 5.68 7.18 -8.19
C VAL A 40 6.32 7.30 -6.81
N PHE A 41 5.72 6.71 -5.78
CA PHE A 41 6.30 6.66 -4.43
C PHE A 41 7.65 5.93 -4.40
N CYS A 42 7.81 4.84 -5.15
CA CYS A 42 9.10 4.16 -5.29
C CYS A 42 10.17 5.09 -5.92
N TYR A 43 9.79 5.89 -6.91
CA TYR A 43 10.68 6.90 -7.49
C TYR A 43 11.06 8.00 -6.49
N VAL A 44 10.10 8.50 -5.73
CA VAL A 44 10.33 9.47 -4.64
C VAL A 44 11.23 8.86 -3.57
N GLY A 45 10.98 7.60 -3.18
CA GLY A 45 11.82 6.83 -2.26
C GLY A 45 13.26 6.73 -2.77
N TYR A 46 13.43 6.39 -4.06
CA TYR A 46 14.74 6.39 -4.71
C TYR A 46 15.44 7.76 -4.67
N ARG A 47 14.70 8.85 -4.87
CA ARG A 47 15.28 10.20 -4.97
C ARG A 47 15.53 10.85 -3.61
N TRP A 48 14.70 10.57 -2.63
CA TRP A 48 14.63 11.38 -1.42
C TRP A 48 14.83 10.59 -0.13
N LEU A 49 14.04 9.55 0.12
CA LEU A 49 14.03 8.86 1.41
C LEU A 49 15.37 8.29 1.82
N PHE A 50 16.09 7.65 0.91
CA PHE A 50 17.37 7.05 1.25
C PHE A 50 18.53 8.05 1.36
N ARG A 51 18.36 9.30 0.92
CA ARG A 51 19.34 10.37 1.10
C ARG A 51 19.36 10.89 2.54
N LEU A 52 18.28 10.72 3.27
CA LEU A 52 18.15 11.18 4.64
C LEU A 52 19.03 10.39 5.61
N ARG A 53 19.54 9.24 5.18
CA ARG A 53 20.39 8.38 5.96
C ARG A 53 21.83 8.44 5.50
N SER A 54 22.73 8.77 6.43
CA SER A 54 24.19 8.64 6.26
C SER A 54 24.69 7.60 7.26
N GLU A 55 25.59 6.74 6.81
CA GLU A 55 26.34 5.89 7.73
C GLU A 55 27.42 6.76 8.36
N VAL A 56 27.37 6.97 9.66
CA VAL A 56 28.45 7.62 10.42
C VAL A 56 29.19 6.51 11.13
N VAL A 57 30.37 6.18 10.65
CA VAL A 57 31.07 4.98 11.09
C VAL A 57 32.29 5.32 11.92
N ASP A 58 32.96 6.44 11.67
CA ASP A 58 34.15 6.87 12.40
C ASP A 58 34.64 8.24 11.91
N GLU A 59 35.75 8.73 12.52
CA GLU A 59 36.52 9.87 12.03
C GLU A 59 37.12 9.64 10.65
N ASN A 60 37.16 8.37 10.16
CA ASN A 60 37.60 8.03 8.83
C ASN A 60 36.52 8.39 7.79
N THR A 61 36.68 9.56 7.21
CA THR A 61 35.77 10.12 6.20
C THR A 61 35.63 9.24 4.96
N ASP A 62 36.72 8.58 4.53
CA ASP A 62 36.71 7.78 3.29
C ASP A 62 35.89 6.49 3.46
N LEU A 63 35.99 5.83 4.61
CA LEU A 63 35.20 4.65 4.94
C LEU A 63 33.69 4.99 5.05
N THR A 64 33.38 6.07 5.77
CA THR A 64 32.00 6.59 5.91
C THR A 64 31.40 6.90 4.53
N VAL A 65 32.16 7.49 3.64
CA VAL A 65 31.75 7.79 2.25
C VAL A 65 31.50 6.50 1.47
N ALA A 66 32.40 5.51 1.56
CA ALA A 66 32.28 4.24 0.86
C ALA A 66 31.02 3.47 1.32
N LEU A 67 30.80 3.36 2.63
CA LEU A 67 29.63 2.67 3.21
C LEU A 67 28.32 3.38 2.83
N THR A 68 28.29 4.70 2.90
CA THR A 68 27.12 5.48 2.49
C THR A 68 26.79 5.29 1.01
N ARG A 69 27.82 5.27 0.12
CA ARG A 69 27.62 5.00 -1.31
C ARG A 69 27.09 3.60 -1.57
N LEU A 70 27.66 2.59 -0.93
CA LEU A 70 27.24 1.20 -1.03
C LEU A 70 25.77 1.04 -0.67
N ARG A 71 25.38 1.59 0.49
CA ARG A 71 24.02 1.54 0.98
C ARG A 71 23.04 2.23 0.01
N ARG A 72 23.33 3.46 -0.37
CA ARG A 72 22.50 4.25 -1.28
C ARG A 72 22.31 3.58 -2.61
N TYR A 73 23.34 3.01 -3.18
CA TYR A 73 23.27 2.32 -4.46
C TYR A 73 22.40 1.07 -4.39
N ASN A 74 22.58 0.27 -3.37
CA ASN A 74 21.79 -0.95 -3.20
C ASN A 74 20.31 -0.64 -2.93
N TRP A 75 20.02 0.29 -2.03
CA TRP A 75 18.64 0.73 -1.79
C TRP A 75 18.00 1.38 -3.02
N GLY A 76 18.77 2.12 -3.82
CA GLY A 76 18.29 2.64 -5.08
C GLY A 76 17.84 1.54 -6.05
N LYS A 77 18.62 0.45 -6.14
CA LYS A 77 18.21 -0.74 -6.91
C LYS A 77 16.95 -1.38 -6.35
N THR A 78 16.81 -1.45 -5.04
CA THR A 78 15.62 -2.05 -4.40
C THR A 78 14.36 -1.26 -4.73
N TRP A 79 14.40 0.07 -4.65
CA TRP A 79 13.28 0.91 -5.05
C TRP A 79 12.88 0.67 -6.52
N LEU A 80 13.88 0.51 -7.40
CA LEU A 80 13.63 0.19 -8.79
C LEU A 80 12.99 -1.20 -8.96
N TRP A 81 13.48 -2.22 -8.25
CA TRP A 81 12.91 -3.56 -8.28
C TRP A 81 11.47 -3.59 -7.76
N ILE A 82 11.19 -2.87 -6.68
CA ILE A 82 9.83 -2.75 -6.13
C ILE A 82 8.92 -2.06 -7.16
N ALA A 83 9.39 -0.98 -7.81
CA ALA A 83 8.62 -0.31 -8.85
C ALA A 83 8.25 -1.25 -10.01
N TRP A 84 9.20 -2.06 -10.50
CA TRP A 84 8.94 -3.06 -11.53
C TRP A 84 7.97 -4.15 -11.03
N ALA A 85 8.16 -4.66 -9.82
CA ALA A 85 7.26 -5.63 -9.21
C ALA A 85 5.84 -5.07 -9.09
N THR A 86 5.67 -3.79 -8.71
CA THR A 86 4.36 -3.11 -8.63
C THR A 86 3.71 -2.97 -10.00
N GLY A 87 4.47 -2.59 -11.05
CA GLY A 87 3.94 -2.51 -12.40
C GLY A 87 3.45 -3.87 -12.93
N PHE A 88 4.22 -4.94 -12.72
CA PHE A 88 3.80 -6.29 -13.08
C PHE A 88 2.64 -6.80 -12.22
N PHE A 89 2.63 -6.48 -10.93
CA PHE A 89 1.53 -6.80 -10.03
C PHE A 89 0.22 -6.20 -10.53
N ASN A 90 0.23 -4.92 -10.85
CA ASN A 90 -0.94 -4.19 -11.32
C ASN A 90 -1.52 -4.80 -12.59
N LEU A 91 -0.67 -5.07 -13.58
CA LEU A 91 -1.08 -5.74 -14.80
C LEU A 91 -1.58 -7.17 -14.53
N GLY A 92 -0.86 -7.94 -13.72
CA GLY A 92 -1.23 -9.31 -13.36
C GLY A 92 -2.56 -9.36 -12.61
N LEU A 93 -2.79 -8.44 -11.69
CA LEU A 93 -4.04 -8.34 -10.94
C LEU A 93 -5.21 -8.02 -11.90
N CYS A 94 -5.04 -7.05 -12.81
CA CYS A 94 -6.05 -6.71 -13.80
C CYS A 94 -6.45 -7.92 -14.67
N LEU A 95 -5.48 -8.71 -15.11
CA LEU A 95 -5.71 -9.90 -15.94
C LEU A 95 -6.33 -11.09 -15.18
N THR A 96 -6.24 -11.09 -13.86
CA THR A 96 -6.71 -12.21 -13.02
C THR A 96 -7.88 -11.85 -12.11
N MET A 97 -8.42 -10.63 -12.20
CA MET A 97 -9.47 -10.15 -11.28
C MET A 97 -10.75 -11.01 -11.29
N GLU A 98 -11.13 -11.52 -12.44
CA GLU A 98 -12.29 -12.40 -12.56
C GLU A 98 -12.04 -13.81 -11.98
N TRP A 99 -10.77 -14.17 -11.79
CA TRP A 99 -10.38 -15.45 -11.22
C TRP A 99 -9.79 -15.26 -9.82
N PHE A 100 -10.62 -15.48 -8.78
CA PHE A 100 -10.27 -15.26 -7.37
C PHE A 100 -8.92 -15.87 -6.96
N TRP A 101 -8.68 -17.14 -7.30
CA TRP A 101 -7.42 -17.80 -6.95
C TRP A 101 -6.22 -17.22 -7.68
N GLY A 102 -6.41 -16.76 -8.91
CA GLY A 102 -5.38 -16.08 -9.69
C GLY A 102 -5.00 -14.73 -9.06
N ALA A 103 -5.98 -13.91 -8.74
CA ALA A 103 -5.78 -12.62 -8.09
C ALA A 103 -5.10 -12.78 -6.71
N MET A 104 -5.53 -13.79 -5.93
CA MET A 104 -4.88 -14.12 -4.65
C MET A 104 -3.43 -14.55 -4.86
N ALA A 105 -3.14 -15.43 -5.83
CA ALA A 105 -1.79 -15.89 -6.11
C ALA A 105 -0.87 -14.71 -6.52
N VAL A 106 -1.34 -13.84 -7.39
CA VAL A 106 -0.60 -12.63 -7.83
C VAL A 106 -0.29 -11.72 -6.64
N THR A 107 -1.27 -11.50 -5.75
CA THR A 107 -1.10 -10.68 -4.54
C THR A 107 -0.08 -11.29 -3.57
N LEU A 108 -0.15 -12.59 -3.32
CA LEU A 108 0.79 -13.29 -2.45
C LEU A 108 2.21 -13.26 -3.02
N VAL A 109 2.36 -13.54 -4.32
CA VAL A 109 3.67 -13.48 -5.00
C VAL A 109 4.26 -12.08 -4.90
N TYR A 110 3.47 -11.05 -5.16
CA TYR A 110 3.91 -9.66 -5.00
C TYR A 110 4.38 -9.36 -3.58
N GLY A 111 3.60 -9.73 -2.56
CA GLY A 111 3.98 -9.54 -1.16
C GLY A 111 5.29 -10.23 -0.82
N VAL A 112 5.47 -11.49 -1.24
CA VAL A 112 6.72 -12.24 -1.05
C VAL A 112 7.89 -11.56 -1.76
N VAL A 113 7.72 -11.14 -3.01
CA VAL A 113 8.78 -10.46 -3.78
C VAL A 113 9.23 -9.17 -3.09
N VAL A 114 8.29 -8.34 -2.62
CA VAL A 114 8.61 -7.10 -1.90
C VAL A 114 9.36 -7.38 -0.60
N VAL A 115 8.90 -8.35 0.21
CA VAL A 115 9.55 -8.72 1.47
C VAL A 115 10.95 -9.28 1.22
N VAL A 116 11.10 -10.21 0.27
CA VAL A 116 12.40 -10.80 -0.07
C VAL A 116 13.35 -9.75 -0.63
N ALA A 117 12.87 -8.81 -1.46
CA ALA A 117 13.69 -7.71 -1.95
C ALA A 117 14.18 -6.82 -0.79
N ALA A 118 13.29 -6.42 0.11
CA ALA A 118 13.62 -5.58 1.25
C ALA A 118 14.60 -6.25 2.23
N MET A 119 14.35 -7.51 2.58
CA MET A 119 15.25 -8.27 3.46
C MET A 119 16.57 -8.60 2.78
N GLY A 120 16.53 -9.06 1.55
CA GLY A 120 17.72 -9.47 0.80
C GLY A 120 18.70 -8.33 0.58
N ILE A 121 18.21 -7.10 0.39
CA ILE A 121 19.08 -5.94 0.24
C ILE A 121 19.78 -5.58 1.55
N GLU A 122 19.08 -5.62 2.67
CA GLU A 122 19.67 -5.30 3.96
C GLU A 122 20.79 -6.32 4.33
N PHE A 123 20.55 -7.60 4.09
CA PHE A 123 21.58 -8.62 4.25
C PHE A 123 22.79 -8.42 3.32
N ARG A 124 22.57 -8.01 2.07
CA ARG A 124 23.68 -7.70 1.14
C ARG A 124 24.48 -6.48 1.58
N VAL A 125 23.79 -5.43 1.98
CA VAL A 125 24.44 -4.21 2.49
C VAL A 125 25.27 -4.56 3.71
N ARG A 126 24.70 -5.28 4.67
CA ARG A 126 25.38 -5.68 5.90
C ARG A 126 26.63 -6.52 5.63
N ARG A 127 26.53 -7.58 4.83
CA ARG A 127 27.70 -8.40 4.44
C ARG A 127 28.78 -7.58 3.73
N ALA A 128 28.39 -6.61 2.91
CA ALA A 128 29.36 -5.77 2.23
C ALA A 128 30.00 -4.75 3.20
N GLN A 129 29.27 -4.25 4.19
CA GLN A 129 29.79 -3.42 5.26
C GLN A 129 30.77 -4.21 6.12
N GLU A 130 30.42 -5.40 6.56
CA GLU A 130 31.29 -6.30 7.33
C GLU A 130 32.62 -6.57 6.60
N ARG A 131 32.60 -6.81 5.29
CA ARG A 131 33.81 -6.98 4.50
C ARG A 131 34.69 -5.74 4.42
N LEU A 132 34.09 -4.56 4.33
CA LEU A 132 34.82 -3.28 4.27
C LEU A 132 35.39 -2.89 5.61
N THR A 133 34.83 -3.41 6.70
CA THR A 133 35.21 -3.06 8.07
C THR A 133 36.03 -4.14 8.78
N ALA A 134 36.19 -5.33 8.17
CA ALA A 134 36.90 -6.47 8.74
C ALA A 134 38.34 -6.15 9.19
N ASP A 135 39.02 -5.25 8.47
CA ASP A 135 40.41 -4.86 8.75
C ASP A 135 40.53 -3.72 9.76
N SER A 136 39.41 -3.11 10.21
CA SER A 136 39.44 -1.91 11.05
C SER A 136 39.55 -2.20 12.55
N GLY A 137 39.28 -3.47 12.97
CA GLY A 137 39.39 -3.90 14.36
C GLY A 137 38.44 -3.19 15.36
N LYS A 138 37.46 -2.42 14.87
CA LYS A 138 36.48 -1.69 15.66
C LYS A 138 35.09 -2.29 15.49
N ASP A 139 34.40 -2.50 16.61
CA ASP A 139 32.96 -2.76 16.62
C ASP A 139 32.21 -1.48 16.25
N PHE A 140 31.59 -1.47 15.05
CA PHE A 140 30.83 -0.32 14.56
C PHE A 140 29.39 -0.23 15.10
N TYR A 141 29.03 -1.10 16.02
CA TYR A 141 27.78 -1.03 16.75
C TYR A 141 28.00 -0.21 18.04
N VAL A 142 27.72 1.09 17.94
CA VAL A 142 27.57 1.91 19.14
C VAL A 142 26.29 1.43 19.83
N ASP A 143 26.44 0.95 21.06
CA ASP A 143 25.31 0.60 21.92
C ASP A 143 24.61 1.90 22.34
N GLU A 144 23.55 2.23 21.59
CA GLU A 144 22.70 3.39 21.85
C GLU A 144 21.46 2.98 22.67
N ASP A 145 21.59 1.98 23.55
CA ASP A 145 20.46 1.41 24.31
C ASP A 145 19.71 2.49 25.12
N ASP A 146 20.38 3.49 25.62
CA ASP A 146 19.77 4.63 26.32
C ASP A 146 18.83 5.48 25.46
N GLN A 147 18.92 5.34 24.15
CA GLN A 147 18.11 6.08 23.17
C GLN A 147 16.87 5.29 22.75
N TRP A 148 16.70 4.06 23.26
CA TRP A 148 15.59 3.18 22.89
C TRP A 148 14.54 3.11 23.99
N ILE A 149 13.41 3.81 23.79
CA ILE A 149 12.27 3.75 24.70
C ILE A 149 11.65 2.35 24.58
N TRP A 150 11.58 1.63 25.71
CA TRP A 150 11.11 0.24 25.81
C TRP A 150 11.82 -0.74 24.87
N GLY A 151 13.00 -0.39 24.38
CA GLY A 151 13.73 -1.20 23.41
C GLY A 151 13.11 -1.25 21.99
N MET A 152 12.05 -0.50 21.74
CA MET A 152 11.30 -0.51 20.48
C MET A 152 11.38 0.80 19.71
N PHE A 153 11.34 1.94 20.39
CA PHE A 153 11.25 3.26 19.76
C PHE A 153 12.54 4.04 19.95
N TYR A 154 13.21 4.38 18.87
CA TYR A 154 14.38 5.24 18.92
C TYR A 154 13.97 6.69 19.15
N TYR A 155 14.52 7.32 20.17
CA TYR A 155 14.25 8.71 20.53
C TYR A 155 15.54 9.45 20.83
N ASN A 156 16.03 10.25 19.88
CA ASN A 156 17.21 11.09 20.06
C ASN A 156 16.98 12.47 19.46
N PRO A 157 16.76 13.52 20.30
CA PRO A 157 16.57 14.89 19.82
C PRO A 157 17.79 15.45 19.08
N ASN A 158 18.99 15.01 19.49
CA ASN A 158 20.27 15.49 18.94
C ASN A 158 20.59 14.84 17.57
N ASP A 159 20.05 13.68 17.28
CA ASP A 159 20.21 13.06 15.96
C ASP A 159 19.29 13.75 14.95
N LYS A 160 19.88 14.35 13.90
CA LYS A 160 19.16 15.05 12.85
C LYS A 160 18.43 14.11 11.87
N ARG A 161 18.74 12.81 11.90
CA ARG A 161 18.17 11.82 10.99
C ARG A 161 16.72 11.49 11.37
N LEU A 162 15.86 11.43 10.36
CA LEU A 162 14.47 10.96 10.52
C LEU A 162 14.42 9.43 10.59
N VAL A 163 15.23 8.77 9.76
CA VAL A 163 15.31 7.31 9.65
C VAL A 163 16.65 6.85 10.15
N VAL A 164 16.66 5.92 11.09
CA VAL A 164 17.84 5.39 11.76
C VAL A 164 17.89 3.86 11.63
N ASN A 165 19.01 3.25 11.97
CA ASN A 165 19.09 1.79 12.07
C ASN A 165 18.22 1.30 13.22
N ASN A 166 17.58 0.15 13.02
CA ASN A 166 16.93 -0.53 14.13
C ASN A 166 17.99 -1.11 15.08
N ARG A 167 17.65 -1.27 16.35
CA ARG A 167 18.52 -1.84 17.41
C ARG A 167 19.15 -3.16 17.02
N THR A 168 18.42 -4.01 16.30
CA THR A 168 18.93 -5.30 15.79
C THR A 168 19.90 -5.18 14.63
N GLY A 169 20.17 -3.95 14.14
CA GLY A 169 20.97 -3.71 12.94
C GLY A 169 20.33 -4.20 11.64
N VAL A 170 19.19 -4.86 11.71
CA VAL A 170 18.37 -5.28 10.57
C VAL A 170 17.18 -4.34 10.47
N ASN A 171 16.91 -3.80 9.29
CA ASN A 171 15.88 -2.79 9.07
C ASN A 171 16.21 -1.39 9.64
N THR A 172 15.27 -0.50 9.36
CA THR A 172 15.28 0.90 9.79
C THR A 172 14.08 1.21 10.65
N THR A 173 14.21 2.18 11.53
CA THR A 173 13.13 2.73 12.31
C THR A 173 13.11 4.26 12.20
N PHE A 174 12.10 4.88 12.73
CA PHE A 174 11.99 6.33 12.76
C PHE A 174 12.51 6.89 14.09
N ASN A 175 13.18 8.05 14.02
CA ASN A 175 13.52 8.80 15.22
C ASN A 175 12.27 9.53 15.74
N MET A 176 11.71 9.01 16.82
CA MET A 176 10.48 9.53 17.44
C MET A 176 10.66 10.92 18.08
N ALA A 177 11.87 11.45 18.17
CA ALA A 177 12.11 12.85 18.52
C ALA A 177 11.74 13.83 17.38
N LYS A 178 11.49 13.32 16.17
CA LYS A 178 11.14 14.15 15.00
C LYS A 178 9.63 14.17 14.77
N ARG A 179 9.08 15.37 14.54
CA ARG A 179 7.63 15.57 14.30
C ARG A 179 7.10 14.72 13.16
N GLY A 180 7.86 14.57 12.05
CA GLY A 180 7.47 13.73 10.92
C GLY A 180 7.29 12.24 11.29
N ALA A 181 8.15 11.70 12.17
CA ALA A 181 8.04 10.35 12.70
C ALA A 181 6.79 10.20 13.58
N GLN A 182 6.55 11.17 14.47
CA GLN A 182 5.38 11.16 15.35
C GLN A 182 4.06 11.20 14.56
N ILE A 183 3.99 12.07 13.54
CA ILE A 183 2.82 12.17 12.67
C ILE A 183 2.60 10.85 11.91
N PHE A 184 3.66 10.29 11.31
CA PHE A 184 3.56 9.03 10.59
C PHE A 184 3.09 7.88 11.49
N MET A 185 3.70 7.74 12.68
CA MET A 185 3.30 6.71 13.64
C MET A 185 1.89 6.91 14.17
N GLY A 186 1.51 8.18 14.44
CA GLY A 186 0.15 8.52 14.87
C GLY A 186 -0.90 8.18 13.82
N LEU A 187 -0.66 8.51 12.55
CA LEU A 187 -1.54 8.14 11.44
C LEU A 187 -1.64 6.62 11.26
N THR A 188 -0.51 5.91 11.35
CA THR A 188 -0.49 4.45 11.27
C THR A 188 -1.31 3.83 12.40
N ALA A 189 -1.13 4.29 13.64
CA ALA A 189 -1.89 3.82 14.78
C ALA A 189 -3.39 4.12 14.63
N LEU A 190 -3.73 5.32 14.15
CA LEU A 190 -5.12 5.70 13.88
C LEU A 190 -5.77 4.77 12.84
N ILE A 191 -5.08 4.48 11.74
CA ILE A 191 -5.57 3.55 10.71
C ILE A 191 -5.75 2.16 11.30
N MET A 192 -4.78 1.65 12.06
CA MET A 192 -4.88 0.33 12.70
C MET A 192 -6.04 0.23 13.68
N LEU A 193 -6.34 1.31 14.41
CA LEU A 193 -7.50 1.37 15.31
C LEU A 193 -8.83 1.53 14.58
N ALA A 194 -8.82 2.20 13.43
CA ALA A 194 -10.03 2.42 12.62
C ALA A 194 -10.46 1.16 11.86
N LEU A 195 -9.52 0.30 11.42
CA LEU A 195 -9.84 -0.91 10.65
C LEU A 195 -10.84 -1.85 11.34
N PRO A 196 -10.71 -2.20 12.63
CA PRO A 196 -11.72 -3.00 13.33
C PRO A 196 -13.09 -2.32 13.40
N LEU A 197 -13.12 -0.99 13.53
CA LEU A 197 -14.37 -0.21 13.55
C LEU A 197 -15.09 -0.26 12.20
N VAL A 198 -14.35 -0.26 11.09
CA VAL A 198 -14.91 -0.47 9.74
C VAL A 198 -15.52 -1.87 9.65
N GLY A 199 -14.84 -2.90 10.19
CA GLY A 199 -15.38 -4.27 10.26
C GLY A 199 -16.68 -4.34 11.05
N VAL A 200 -16.74 -3.73 12.23
CA VAL A 200 -17.96 -3.67 13.06
C VAL A 200 -19.08 -2.90 12.33
N TRP A 201 -18.74 -1.81 11.67
CA TRP A 201 -19.71 -1.05 10.88
C TRP A 201 -20.28 -1.88 9.73
N LEU A 202 -19.45 -2.63 9.00
CA LEU A 202 -19.91 -3.51 7.92
C LEU A 202 -20.83 -4.62 8.46
N MET A 203 -20.49 -5.24 9.60
CA MET A 203 -21.35 -6.23 10.25
C MET A 203 -22.69 -5.63 10.71
N HIS A 204 -22.69 -4.39 11.17
CA HIS A 204 -23.90 -3.68 11.52
C HIS A 204 -24.78 -3.41 10.30
N GLU A 205 -24.19 -2.93 9.20
CA GLU A 205 -24.89 -2.72 7.93
C GLU A 205 -25.54 -4.02 7.43
N GLU A 206 -24.85 -5.16 7.55
CA GLU A 206 -25.35 -6.46 7.13
C GLU A 206 -26.50 -6.98 8.01
N ALA A 207 -26.51 -6.62 9.29
CA ALA A 207 -27.54 -7.03 10.24
C ALA A 207 -28.87 -6.25 10.09
N ILE A 208 -28.85 -5.10 9.43
CA ILE A 208 -30.05 -4.29 9.19
C ILE A 208 -30.85 -4.90 8.04
N SER A 209 -32.12 -5.19 8.27
CA SER A 209 -33.02 -5.67 7.22
C SER A 209 -33.39 -4.55 6.23
N VAL A 210 -33.55 -4.93 4.96
CA VAL A 210 -34.13 -4.06 3.95
C VAL A 210 -35.63 -3.98 4.17
N GLU A 211 -36.16 -2.77 4.32
CA GLU A 211 -37.61 -2.53 4.42
C GLU A 211 -38.12 -2.01 3.07
N LEU A 212 -39.13 -2.72 2.54
CA LEU A 212 -39.84 -2.32 1.34
C LEU A 212 -41.23 -1.84 1.73
N THR A 213 -41.55 -0.59 1.45
CA THR A 213 -42.85 0.00 1.74
C THR A 213 -43.49 0.49 0.45
N VAL A 214 -44.73 0.08 0.22
CA VAL A 214 -45.54 0.57 -0.90
C VAL A 214 -46.44 1.69 -0.36
N THR A 215 -46.23 2.91 -0.86
CA THR A 215 -47.06 4.06 -0.53
C THR A 215 -48.18 4.22 -1.58
N GLU A 216 -48.97 5.28 -1.47
CA GLU A 216 -50.03 5.54 -2.47
C GLU A 216 -49.46 6.01 -3.84
N THR A 217 -48.20 6.49 -3.87
CA THR A 217 -47.59 7.12 -5.07
C THR A 217 -46.29 6.46 -5.52
N ALA A 218 -45.65 5.67 -4.65
CA ALA A 218 -44.31 5.16 -4.91
C ALA A 218 -44.02 3.87 -4.16
N VAL A 219 -42.99 3.14 -4.63
CA VAL A 219 -42.33 2.07 -3.88
C VAL A 219 -41.08 2.64 -3.22
N VAL A 220 -40.97 2.47 -1.92
CA VAL A 220 -39.84 3.00 -1.12
C VAL A 220 -39.07 1.84 -0.52
N ALA A 221 -37.79 1.75 -0.84
CA ALA A 221 -36.87 0.80 -0.23
C ALA A 221 -35.92 1.55 0.73
N ARG A 222 -35.87 1.10 1.98
CA ARG A 222 -35.02 1.66 3.03
C ARG A 222 -34.03 0.64 3.55
N HIS A 223 -32.79 1.07 3.67
CA HIS A 223 -31.74 0.29 4.31
C HIS A 223 -30.69 1.23 4.93
N SER A 224 -30.47 1.10 6.24
CA SER A 224 -29.39 1.80 6.94
C SER A 224 -29.23 3.30 6.57
N GLY A 225 -30.33 4.07 6.67
CA GLY A 225 -30.32 5.50 6.36
C GLY A 225 -30.24 5.87 4.89
N THR A 226 -30.25 4.90 3.98
CA THR A 226 -30.41 5.11 2.53
C THR A 226 -31.86 4.78 2.16
N GLU A 227 -32.48 5.68 1.41
CA GLU A 227 -33.84 5.54 0.92
C GLU A 227 -33.85 5.67 -0.59
N TYR A 228 -34.48 4.73 -1.26
CA TYR A 228 -34.74 4.77 -2.70
C TYR A 228 -36.23 4.81 -2.91
N GLU A 229 -36.70 5.87 -3.52
CA GLU A 229 -38.10 6.07 -3.87
C GLU A 229 -38.24 5.93 -5.38
N VAL A 230 -39.14 5.07 -5.84
CA VAL A 230 -39.49 4.88 -7.24
C VAL A 230 -40.97 5.19 -7.40
N PRO A 231 -41.33 6.33 -8.01
CA PRO A 231 -42.73 6.68 -8.28
C PRO A 231 -43.40 5.65 -9.19
N PHE A 232 -44.69 5.39 -9.03
CA PHE A 232 -45.42 4.45 -9.86
C PHE A 232 -45.41 4.85 -11.35
N GLU A 233 -45.34 6.15 -11.63
CA GLU A 233 -45.24 6.64 -13.01
C GLU A 233 -43.93 6.28 -13.72
N ASP A 234 -42.88 5.95 -12.98
CA ASP A 234 -41.58 5.54 -13.49
C ASP A 234 -41.42 4.00 -13.54
N ILE A 235 -42.45 3.23 -13.17
CA ILE A 235 -42.41 1.78 -13.14
C ILE A 235 -43.12 1.21 -14.39
N ASP A 236 -42.34 0.74 -15.34
CA ASP A 236 -42.86 0.06 -16.53
C ASP A 236 -43.31 -1.38 -16.24
N SER A 237 -42.54 -2.09 -15.39
CA SER A 237 -42.82 -3.47 -15.00
C SER A 237 -42.20 -3.80 -13.65
N ALA A 238 -42.80 -4.74 -12.93
CA ALA A 238 -42.25 -5.27 -11.69
C ALA A 238 -42.25 -6.80 -11.72
N GLU A 239 -41.15 -7.40 -11.40
CA GLU A 239 -40.98 -8.86 -11.36
C GLU A 239 -40.31 -9.29 -10.05
N LEU A 240 -40.81 -10.39 -9.48
CA LEU A 240 -40.21 -11.00 -8.31
C LEU A 240 -39.12 -11.98 -8.76
N LEU A 241 -37.86 -11.63 -8.46
CA LEU A 241 -36.76 -12.52 -8.75
C LEU A 241 -36.55 -13.48 -7.56
N THR A 242 -36.46 -14.76 -7.84
CA THR A 242 -36.18 -15.82 -6.86
C THR A 242 -34.69 -15.99 -6.60
N GLU A 243 -33.87 -15.60 -7.54
CA GLU A 243 -32.41 -15.65 -7.45
C GLU A 243 -31.82 -14.30 -7.88
N ARG A 244 -30.69 -13.95 -7.29
CA ARG A 244 -29.97 -12.76 -7.68
C ARG A 244 -29.39 -12.92 -9.08
N PRO A 245 -29.63 -11.98 -10.01
CA PRO A 245 -29.03 -12.04 -11.34
C PRO A 245 -27.52 -11.90 -11.28
N ASP A 246 -26.83 -12.67 -12.10
CA ASP A 246 -25.40 -12.51 -12.29
C ASP A 246 -25.08 -11.07 -12.71
N SER A 247 -24.27 -10.40 -11.94
CA SER A 247 -23.96 -8.99 -12.14
C SER A 247 -22.59 -8.63 -11.60
N SER A 248 -21.89 -7.77 -12.30
CA SER A 248 -20.64 -7.17 -11.85
C SER A 248 -20.90 -5.85 -11.12
N ARG A 249 -20.22 -5.67 -10.01
CA ARG A 249 -20.34 -4.45 -9.20
C ARG A 249 -19.50 -3.32 -9.81
N VAL A 250 -20.16 -2.21 -10.13
CA VAL A 250 -19.50 -1.00 -10.63
C VAL A 250 -19.06 -0.11 -9.46
N ALA A 251 -19.93 0.09 -8.47
CA ALA A 251 -19.62 0.86 -7.25
C ALA A 251 -20.61 0.50 -6.15
N GLY A 252 -20.13 0.45 -4.91
CA GLY A 252 -20.97 0.15 -3.74
C GLY A 252 -20.44 -1.00 -2.91
N THR A 253 -21.26 -1.51 -2.01
CA THR A 253 -20.93 -2.59 -1.07
C THR A 253 -21.69 -3.86 -1.45
N ALA A 254 -20.99 -5.00 -1.49
CA ALA A 254 -21.60 -6.32 -1.61
C ALA A 254 -21.07 -7.19 -0.46
N MET A 255 -21.99 -7.65 0.36
CA MET A 255 -21.80 -8.61 1.44
C MET A 255 -22.62 -9.87 1.13
N GLU A 256 -22.53 -10.88 1.97
CA GLU A 256 -23.22 -12.16 1.73
C GLU A 256 -24.74 -11.98 1.61
N SER A 257 -25.32 -11.19 2.48
CA SER A 257 -26.78 -10.98 2.57
C SER A 257 -27.26 -9.64 1.99
N VAL A 258 -26.36 -8.66 1.78
CA VAL A 258 -26.73 -7.30 1.36
C VAL A 258 -25.87 -6.85 0.20
N SER A 259 -26.54 -6.38 -0.85
CA SER A 259 -25.92 -5.73 -1.99
C SER A 259 -26.52 -4.35 -2.18
N LYS A 260 -25.66 -3.32 -2.15
CA LYS A 260 -26.08 -1.92 -2.23
C LYS A 260 -25.14 -1.15 -3.13
N GLY A 261 -25.68 -0.50 -4.13
CA GLY A 261 -24.90 0.34 -5.03
C GLY A 261 -25.26 0.14 -6.50
N ARG A 262 -24.28 0.44 -7.38
CA ARG A 262 -24.44 0.34 -8.82
C ARG A 262 -23.83 -0.96 -9.34
N TYR A 263 -24.62 -1.68 -10.12
CA TYR A 263 -24.29 -2.95 -10.74
C TYR A 263 -24.49 -2.88 -12.24
N LYS A 264 -23.97 -3.88 -12.94
CA LYS A 264 -24.09 -4.02 -14.38
C LYS A 264 -24.23 -5.50 -14.71
N ASN A 265 -25.14 -5.83 -15.62
CA ASN A 265 -25.20 -7.12 -16.29
C ASN A 265 -25.49 -6.92 -17.78
N ASP A 266 -25.50 -8.03 -18.53
CA ASP A 266 -25.71 -8.00 -19.98
C ASP A 266 -27.19 -7.79 -20.34
N GLU A 267 -28.10 -8.16 -19.44
CA GLU A 267 -29.55 -8.10 -19.67
C GLU A 267 -30.13 -6.71 -19.40
N TRP A 268 -29.77 -6.09 -18.25
CA TRP A 268 -30.35 -4.81 -17.81
C TRP A 268 -29.41 -3.64 -17.97
N GLY A 269 -28.20 -3.88 -18.44
CA GLY A 269 -27.18 -2.83 -18.48
C GLY A 269 -26.75 -2.41 -17.07
N ARG A 270 -26.75 -1.11 -16.80
CA ARG A 270 -26.43 -0.54 -15.47
C ARG A 270 -27.69 -0.37 -14.64
N PHE A 271 -27.68 -0.86 -13.43
CA PHE A 271 -28.80 -0.76 -12.49
C PHE A 271 -28.30 -0.47 -11.06
N THR A 272 -29.21 -0.03 -10.19
CA THR A 272 -28.94 0.22 -8.78
C THR A 272 -29.63 -0.86 -7.93
N CYS A 273 -28.90 -1.40 -6.95
CA CYS A 273 -29.43 -2.30 -5.93
C CYS A 273 -29.41 -1.61 -4.57
#